data_dcf1966e6c8e9f29e0164d77af4a997f
#
_entry.id   dcf1966e6c8e9f29e0164d77af4a997f
#
_cell.length_a   1.000
_cell.length_b   1.000
_cell.length_c   1.000
_cell.angle_alpha   90.00
_cell.angle_beta   90.00
_cell.angle_gamma   90.00
#
_symmetry.space_group_name_H-M   'P 1'
#
loop_
_entity.id
_entity.type
_entity.pdbx_description
1 polymer ?
#
loop_
_entity_poly.entity_id
_entity_poly.type
_entity_poly.pdbx_seq_one_letter_code
_entity_poly.pdbx_strand_id
1 'polypeptide(L)'
;MTTATHQQPATDRNASTKGAISIRNVTKIYDPEGANVLAVDDCSLEIAPAEVCMIVGPSGCGKTTLLNAIAGFHSITSGQIDLDGEMLCGPDKPLADQGADRVVVFQNGALFPWKSLADNVAYGPIVQGLMNKADAREKAISMLSEAGLSGVADKYPGEVSSGMARRAEIVRALINDPKVLLLDEPYRAMDALTK
;
A
#
# COMPACT_ATOMS: atom_id res chain seq x y z
N MET A 1 -17.96 -14.80 0.80
CA MET A 1 -16.86 -15.29 -0.06
C MET A 1 -16.23 -14.09 -0.75
N THR A 2 -14.98 -13.84 -0.50
CA THR A 2 -14.21 -12.76 -1.15
C THR A 2 -13.61 -13.32 -2.43
N THR A 3 -13.89 -12.72 -3.59
CA THR A 3 -13.35 -13.18 -4.87
C THR A 3 -12.10 -12.38 -5.18
N ALA A 4 -10.98 -13.06 -5.34
CA ALA A 4 -9.75 -12.48 -5.88
C ALA A 4 -9.72 -12.68 -7.40
N THR A 5 -9.51 -11.61 -8.15
CA THR A 5 -9.37 -11.68 -9.61
C THR A 5 -7.90 -11.49 -9.96
N HIS A 6 -7.31 -12.51 -10.56
CA HIS A 6 -5.97 -12.49 -11.12
C HIS A 6 -6.00 -11.90 -12.54
N GLN A 7 -5.24 -10.83 -12.77
CA GLN A 7 -4.89 -10.38 -14.11
C GLN A 7 -3.42 -10.70 -14.37
N GLN A 8 -3.14 -11.60 -15.31
CA GLN A 8 -1.76 -11.88 -15.73
C GLN A 8 -1.16 -10.66 -16.44
N PRO A 9 0.02 -10.20 -16.04
CA PRO A 9 0.71 -9.11 -16.73
C PRO A 9 1.23 -9.56 -18.09
N ALA A 10 1.23 -8.64 -19.06
CA ALA A 10 1.97 -8.81 -20.31
C ALA A 10 3.45 -9.02 -19.97
N THR A 11 4.07 -9.99 -20.62
CA THR A 11 5.48 -10.39 -20.42
C THR A 11 6.42 -9.24 -20.78
N ASP A 12 6.73 -8.39 -19.81
CA ASP A 12 7.79 -7.40 -19.92
C ASP A 12 9.08 -8.00 -19.34
N ARG A 13 10.18 -7.96 -20.13
CA ARG A 13 11.45 -8.64 -19.84
C ARG A 13 12.25 -8.04 -18.67
N ASN A 14 11.64 -7.18 -17.88
CA ASN A 14 12.22 -6.55 -16.69
C ASN A 14 11.37 -6.77 -15.44
N ALA A 15 10.67 -7.90 -15.36
CA ALA A 15 9.87 -8.25 -14.20
C ALA A 15 10.76 -8.30 -12.94
N SER A 16 10.40 -7.52 -11.92
CA SER A 16 11.00 -7.62 -10.59
C SER A 16 10.93 -9.07 -10.12
N THR A 17 12.00 -9.60 -9.57
CA THR A 17 12.03 -10.91 -8.92
C THR A 17 11.64 -10.83 -7.44
N LYS A 18 11.26 -9.62 -6.95
CA LYS A 18 10.94 -9.32 -5.56
C LYS A 18 9.48 -8.89 -5.42
N GLY A 19 8.91 -9.13 -4.25
CA GLY A 19 7.56 -8.75 -3.92
C GLY A 19 6.53 -9.88 -4.04
N ALA A 20 6.97 -11.14 -4.08
CA ALA A 20 6.08 -12.29 -4.00
C ALA A 20 5.41 -12.35 -2.62
N ILE A 21 4.09 -12.44 -2.57
CA ILE A 21 3.33 -12.63 -1.33
C ILE A 21 2.67 -13.99 -1.34
N SER A 22 2.88 -14.77 -0.27
CA SER A 22 2.18 -16.03 0.00
C SER A 22 1.36 -15.88 1.28
N ILE A 23 0.05 -16.07 1.18
CA ILE A 23 -0.91 -16.06 2.28
C ILE A 23 -1.45 -17.47 2.41
N ARG A 24 -1.32 -18.09 3.61
CA ARG A 24 -1.73 -19.46 3.86
C ARG A 24 -2.64 -19.57 5.07
N ASN A 25 -3.88 -19.96 4.84
CA ASN A 25 -4.90 -20.24 5.85
C ASN A 25 -5.03 -19.12 6.89
N VAL A 26 -4.93 -17.85 6.45
CA VAL A 26 -4.96 -16.70 7.34
C VAL A 26 -6.38 -16.46 7.85
N THR A 27 -6.50 -16.45 9.17
CA THR A 27 -7.72 -16.08 9.89
C THR A 27 -7.45 -14.87 10.77
N LYS A 28 -8.39 -13.92 10.81
CA LYS A 28 -8.37 -12.81 11.74
C LYS A 28 -9.70 -12.69 12.46
N ILE A 29 -9.64 -12.83 13.79
CA ILE A 29 -10.74 -12.59 14.71
C ILE A 29 -10.39 -11.37 15.55
N TYR A 30 -11.29 -10.41 15.63
CA TYR A 30 -11.21 -9.29 16.56
C TYR A 30 -11.98 -9.63 17.83
N ASP A 31 -11.44 -9.24 18.98
CA ASP A 31 -12.02 -9.47 20.30
C ASP A 31 -12.44 -10.95 20.51
N PRO A 32 -11.47 -11.90 20.47
CA PRO A 32 -11.79 -13.33 20.56
C PRO A 32 -12.36 -13.75 21.92
N GLU A 33 -12.14 -12.95 22.98
CA GLU A 33 -12.66 -13.18 24.32
C GLU A 33 -14.02 -12.50 24.57
N GLY A 34 -14.46 -11.61 23.65
CA GLY A 34 -15.70 -10.85 23.73
C GLY A 34 -16.62 -11.07 22.53
N ALA A 35 -16.76 -10.05 21.67
CA ALA A 35 -17.68 -10.05 20.52
C ALA A 35 -17.34 -11.07 19.43
N ASN A 36 -16.13 -11.59 19.40
CA ASN A 36 -15.64 -12.64 18.50
C ASN A 36 -15.93 -12.36 17.00
N VAL A 37 -15.53 -11.17 16.51
CA VAL A 37 -15.82 -10.75 15.15
C VAL A 37 -14.83 -11.39 14.17
N LEU A 38 -15.29 -12.37 13.40
CA LEU A 38 -14.53 -13.00 12.32
C LEU A 38 -14.43 -12.05 11.13
N ALA A 39 -13.25 -11.49 10.90
CA ALA A 39 -13.00 -10.49 9.85
C ALA A 39 -12.36 -11.12 8.59
N VAL A 40 -11.49 -12.10 8.75
CA VAL A 40 -10.90 -12.90 7.65
C VAL A 40 -11.00 -14.36 8.07
N ASP A 41 -11.49 -15.21 7.16
CA ASP A 41 -11.73 -16.63 7.40
C ASP A 41 -10.95 -17.47 6.40
N ASP A 42 -9.97 -18.22 6.89
CA ASP A 42 -9.17 -19.22 6.15
C ASP A 42 -8.73 -18.76 4.75
N CYS A 43 -8.20 -17.54 4.67
CA CYS A 43 -7.79 -16.94 3.40
C CYS A 43 -6.45 -17.49 2.95
N SER A 44 -6.40 -18.01 1.71
CA SER A 44 -5.17 -18.43 1.05
C SER A 44 -5.06 -17.77 -0.32
N LEU A 45 -3.90 -17.18 -0.63
CA LEU A 45 -3.67 -16.42 -1.85
C LEU A 45 -2.16 -16.36 -2.16
N GLU A 46 -1.80 -16.59 -3.41
CA GLU A 46 -0.44 -16.39 -3.91
C GLU A 46 -0.43 -15.22 -4.89
N ILE A 47 0.51 -14.29 -4.71
CA ILE A 47 0.72 -13.13 -5.58
C ILE A 47 2.16 -13.19 -6.08
N ALA A 48 2.34 -13.28 -7.38
CA ALA A 48 3.66 -13.34 -7.99
C ALA A 48 4.36 -11.96 -7.97
N PRO A 49 5.70 -11.93 -8.09
CA PRO A 49 6.43 -10.66 -8.28
C PRO A 49 5.89 -9.88 -9.48
N ALA A 50 5.81 -8.56 -9.34
CA ALA A 50 5.28 -7.62 -10.36
C ALA A 50 3.82 -7.91 -10.79
N GLU A 51 3.07 -8.70 -10.05
CA GLU A 51 1.66 -8.95 -10.29
C GLU A 51 0.79 -7.86 -9.67
N VAL A 52 -0.31 -7.51 -10.36
CA VAL A 52 -1.37 -6.66 -9.82
C VAL A 52 -2.51 -7.56 -9.35
N CYS A 53 -2.68 -7.67 -8.04
CA CYS A 53 -3.77 -8.41 -7.42
C CYS A 53 -4.88 -7.45 -6.96
N MET A 54 -6.11 -7.69 -7.39
CA MET A 54 -7.27 -6.92 -6.98
C MET A 54 -8.21 -7.77 -6.13
N ILE A 55 -8.41 -7.36 -4.88
CA ILE A 55 -9.35 -8.00 -3.94
C ILE A 55 -10.68 -7.25 -3.99
N VAL A 56 -11.73 -7.91 -4.46
CA VAL A 56 -13.07 -7.34 -4.65
C VAL A 56 -14.06 -8.01 -3.68
N GLY A 57 -14.97 -7.22 -3.14
CA GLY A 57 -16.00 -7.72 -2.24
C GLY A 57 -16.78 -6.58 -1.57
N PRO A 58 -17.91 -6.87 -0.90
CA PRO A 58 -18.74 -5.87 -0.24
C PRO A 58 -17.98 -5.14 0.88
N SER A 59 -18.54 -4.03 1.35
CA SER A 59 -18.01 -3.33 2.53
C SER A 59 -18.05 -4.26 3.75
N GLY A 60 -17.00 -4.24 4.58
CA GLY A 60 -16.91 -5.05 5.79
C GLY A 60 -16.49 -6.52 5.59
N CYS A 61 -16.19 -6.98 4.35
CA CYS A 61 -15.77 -8.37 4.12
C CYS A 61 -14.29 -8.67 4.39
N GLY A 62 -13.56 -7.81 5.10
CA GLY A 62 -12.20 -8.08 5.56
C GLY A 62 -11.05 -7.62 4.64
N LYS A 63 -11.31 -6.96 3.50
CA LYS A 63 -10.26 -6.50 2.57
C LYS A 63 -9.19 -5.64 3.23
N THR A 64 -9.60 -4.56 3.90
CA THR A 64 -8.72 -3.66 4.66
C THR A 64 -8.02 -4.38 5.80
N THR A 65 -8.70 -5.35 6.44
CA THR A 65 -8.10 -6.17 7.51
C THR A 65 -6.94 -7.01 6.99
N LEU A 66 -7.12 -7.70 5.85
CA LEU A 66 -6.07 -8.49 5.22
C LEU A 66 -4.91 -7.60 4.76
N LEU A 67 -5.21 -6.46 4.13
CA LEU A 67 -4.20 -5.48 3.70
C LEU A 67 -3.38 -4.97 4.89
N ASN A 68 -4.04 -4.63 6.00
CA ASN A 68 -3.38 -4.18 7.22
C ASN A 68 -2.54 -5.28 7.90
N ALA A 69 -2.92 -6.55 7.77
CA ALA A 69 -2.11 -7.67 8.24
C ALA A 69 -0.81 -7.81 7.41
N ILE A 70 -0.89 -7.70 6.08
CA ILE A 70 0.28 -7.70 5.21
C ILE A 70 1.19 -6.50 5.53
N ALA A 71 0.61 -5.32 5.79
CA ALA A 71 1.35 -4.11 6.12
C ALA A 71 2.03 -4.14 7.50
N GLY A 72 1.61 -5.05 8.40
CA GLY A 72 2.10 -5.13 9.78
C GLY A 72 1.40 -4.17 10.73
N PHE A 73 0.18 -3.71 10.42
CA PHE A 73 -0.62 -2.87 11.31
C PHE A 73 -1.55 -3.69 12.21
N HIS A 74 -1.94 -4.89 11.77
CA HIS A 74 -2.80 -5.79 12.54
C HIS A 74 -2.18 -7.18 12.61
N SER A 75 -2.29 -7.80 13.78
CA SER A 75 -1.92 -9.21 13.96
C SER A 75 -2.91 -10.11 13.25
N ILE A 76 -2.46 -11.30 12.84
CA ILE A 76 -3.33 -12.41 12.46
C ILE A 76 -3.68 -13.26 13.68
N THR A 77 -4.77 -14.03 13.62
CA THR A 77 -5.15 -14.99 14.66
C THR A 77 -4.54 -16.36 14.39
N SER A 78 -4.51 -16.79 13.12
CA SER A 78 -3.86 -18.03 12.69
C SER A 78 -3.44 -17.92 11.22
N GLY A 79 -2.70 -18.90 10.74
CA GLY A 79 -2.15 -18.93 9.37
C GLY A 79 -0.78 -18.29 9.29
N GLN A 80 -0.35 -17.95 8.07
CA GLN A 80 0.97 -17.39 7.80
C GLN A 80 0.94 -16.48 6.58
N ILE A 81 1.74 -15.40 6.63
CA ILE A 81 2.00 -14.52 5.49
C ILE A 81 3.51 -14.45 5.29
N ASP A 82 3.97 -14.69 4.05
CA ASP A 82 5.37 -14.57 3.65
C ASP A 82 5.53 -13.49 2.58
N LEU A 83 6.69 -12.87 2.55
CA LEU A 83 7.16 -11.97 1.49
C LEU A 83 8.50 -12.48 0.96
N ASP A 84 8.60 -12.77 -0.33
CA ASP A 84 9.80 -13.31 -0.97
C ASP A 84 10.31 -14.60 -0.29
N GLY A 85 9.42 -15.42 0.27
CA GLY A 85 9.72 -16.63 1.02
C GLY A 85 10.17 -16.42 2.48
N GLU A 86 10.27 -15.18 2.93
CA GLU A 86 10.54 -14.84 4.33
C GLU A 86 9.23 -14.61 5.10
N MET A 87 9.07 -15.25 6.26
CA MET A 87 7.87 -15.14 7.07
C MET A 87 7.73 -13.71 7.64
N LEU A 88 6.67 -13.02 7.24
CA LEU A 88 6.26 -11.74 7.82
C LEU A 88 5.55 -11.93 9.16
N CYS A 89 4.54 -12.78 9.17
CA CYS A 89 3.80 -13.16 10.37
C CYS A 89 3.30 -14.61 10.26
N GLY A 90 3.10 -15.24 11.41
CA GLY A 90 2.71 -16.64 11.54
C GLY A 90 2.42 -17.01 12.99
N PRO A 91 2.36 -18.32 13.33
CA PRO A 91 1.95 -18.80 14.67
C PRO A 91 2.77 -18.20 15.83
N ASP A 92 4.10 -18.11 15.65
CA ASP A 92 5.00 -17.62 16.70
C ASP A 92 5.25 -16.10 16.60
N LYS A 93 4.81 -15.46 15.51
CA LYS A 93 4.93 -14.02 15.25
C LYS A 93 3.65 -13.52 14.60
N PRO A 94 2.56 -13.32 15.34
CA PRO A 94 1.25 -13.00 14.77
C PRO A 94 1.16 -11.60 14.15
N LEU A 95 2.11 -10.71 14.44
CA LEU A 95 2.20 -9.35 13.89
C LEU A 95 3.48 -9.21 13.07
N ALA A 96 3.36 -8.81 11.81
CA ALA A 96 4.48 -8.48 10.95
C ALA A 96 5.19 -7.21 11.43
N ASP A 97 6.52 -7.16 11.28
CA ASP A 97 7.24 -5.90 11.47
C ASP A 97 6.87 -4.92 10.34
N GLN A 98 6.75 -3.65 10.69
CA GLN A 98 6.58 -2.60 9.70
C GLN A 98 7.91 -2.34 8.98
N GLY A 99 7.87 -2.20 7.66
CA GLY A 99 9.07 -2.01 6.85
C GLY A 99 8.83 -1.09 5.65
N ALA A 100 9.91 -0.48 5.16
CA ALA A 100 9.88 0.35 3.97
C ALA A 100 9.67 -0.47 2.68
N ASP A 101 9.79 -1.79 2.76
CA ASP A 101 9.56 -2.74 1.68
C ASP A 101 8.08 -2.90 1.31
N ARG A 102 7.16 -2.51 2.21
CA ARG A 102 5.71 -2.51 2.02
C ARG A 102 5.14 -1.14 2.36
N VAL A 103 4.57 -0.46 1.38
CA VAL A 103 4.00 0.87 1.58
C VAL A 103 2.50 0.84 1.35
N VAL A 104 1.75 1.45 2.27
CA VAL A 104 0.29 1.55 2.20
C VAL A 104 -0.12 2.93 1.73
N VAL A 105 -1.01 2.96 0.74
CA VAL A 105 -1.78 4.15 0.35
C VAL A 105 -3.18 4.00 0.91
N PHE A 106 -3.47 4.71 1.99
CA PHE A 106 -4.72 4.61 2.74
C PHE A 106 -5.92 5.15 1.96
N GLN A 107 -7.11 4.68 2.29
CA GLN A 107 -8.38 5.14 1.73
C GLN A 107 -8.60 6.65 1.94
N ASN A 108 -8.34 7.14 3.14
CA ASN A 108 -8.39 8.56 3.47
C ASN A 108 -7.01 9.17 3.32
N GLY A 109 -6.91 10.33 2.69
CA GLY A 109 -5.65 11.00 2.39
C GLY A 109 -4.69 11.07 3.58
N ALA A 110 -3.40 10.80 3.31
CA ALA A 110 -2.36 10.74 4.33
C ALA A 110 -1.22 11.73 4.09
N LEU A 111 -1.39 12.72 3.18
CA LEU A 111 -0.39 13.77 3.01
C LEU A 111 -0.31 14.64 4.27
N PHE A 112 0.90 15.04 4.63
CA PHE A 112 1.13 16.00 5.69
C PHE A 112 0.63 17.38 5.25
N PRO A 113 -0.41 17.96 5.88
CA PRO A 113 -1.02 19.21 5.41
C PRO A 113 -0.11 20.43 5.53
N TRP A 114 0.92 20.36 6.39
CA TRP A 114 1.92 21.40 6.62
C TRP A 114 3.17 21.29 5.74
N LYS A 115 3.22 20.34 4.81
CA LYS A 115 4.32 20.15 3.85
C LYS A 115 3.82 20.38 2.44
N SER A 116 4.68 20.92 1.56
CA SER A 116 4.41 20.96 0.12
C SER A 116 4.27 19.54 -0.45
N LEU A 117 3.74 19.39 -1.67
CA LEU A 117 3.67 18.08 -2.33
C LEU A 117 5.08 17.49 -2.53
N ALA A 118 6.04 18.30 -2.95
CA ALA A 118 7.43 17.85 -3.09
C ALA A 118 8.04 17.40 -1.76
N ASP A 119 7.81 18.15 -0.68
CA ASP A 119 8.33 17.79 0.64
C ASP A 119 7.60 16.58 1.26
N ASN A 120 6.34 16.36 0.91
CA ASN A 120 5.61 15.12 1.24
C ASN A 120 6.24 13.91 0.56
N VAL A 121 6.51 14.01 -0.73
CA VAL A 121 7.09 12.93 -1.52
C VAL A 121 8.53 12.65 -1.07
N ALA A 122 9.36 13.68 -0.90
CA ALA A 122 10.75 13.55 -0.49
C ALA A 122 10.94 13.04 0.93
N TYR A 123 9.89 13.05 1.77
CA TYR A 123 10.01 12.79 3.20
C TYR A 123 10.57 11.39 3.52
N GLY A 124 10.07 10.35 2.87
CA GLY A 124 10.48 8.96 3.13
C GLY A 124 11.97 8.73 2.93
N PRO A 125 12.54 9.01 1.74
CA PRO A 125 13.97 8.86 1.48
C PRO A 125 14.88 9.66 2.42
N ILE A 126 14.44 10.86 2.85
CA ILE A 126 15.19 11.70 3.79
C ILE A 126 15.24 11.05 5.18
N VAL A 127 14.07 10.64 5.71
CA VAL A 127 14.00 10.06 7.07
C VAL A 127 14.71 8.71 7.17
N GLN A 128 14.71 7.95 6.09
CA GLN A 128 15.44 6.69 6.00
C GLN A 128 16.96 6.88 5.79
N GLY A 129 17.42 8.12 5.61
CA GLY A 129 18.83 8.41 5.35
C GLY A 129 19.34 7.95 3.97
N LEU A 130 18.43 7.64 3.05
CA LEU A 130 18.76 7.17 1.70
C LEU A 130 19.23 8.30 0.77
N MET A 131 18.73 9.50 1.01
CA MET A 131 19.04 10.69 0.21
C MET A 131 19.19 11.92 1.10
N ASN A 132 20.04 12.87 0.69
CA ASN A 132 20.03 14.20 1.27
C ASN A 132 18.77 14.97 0.83
N LYS A 133 18.49 16.08 1.50
CA LYS A 133 17.25 16.85 1.28
C LYS A 133 17.14 17.41 -0.15
N ALA A 134 18.26 17.84 -0.74
CA ALA A 134 18.26 18.46 -2.08
C ALA A 134 17.95 17.41 -3.15
N ASP A 135 18.66 16.29 -3.15
CA ASP A 135 18.49 15.20 -4.13
C ASP A 135 17.11 14.55 -4.01
N ALA A 136 16.63 14.32 -2.77
CA ALA A 136 15.29 13.75 -2.54
C ALA A 136 14.19 14.68 -3.08
N ARG A 137 14.36 16.01 -2.91
CA ARG A 137 13.39 16.98 -3.41
C ARG A 137 13.42 17.08 -4.94
N GLU A 138 14.59 17.04 -5.55
CA GLU A 138 14.74 17.03 -7.02
C GLU A 138 14.07 15.78 -7.61
N LYS A 139 14.35 14.59 -7.07
CA LYS A 139 13.69 13.35 -7.47
C LYS A 139 12.16 13.42 -7.27
N ALA A 140 11.70 13.98 -6.17
CA ALA A 140 10.27 14.13 -5.89
C ALA A 140 9.58 15.01 -6.94
N ILE A 141 10.19 16.14 -7.32
CA ILE A 141 9.67 17.05 -8.36
C ILE A 141 9.61 16.34 -9.72
N SER A 142 10.64 15.58 -10.09
CA SER A 142 10.67 14.79 -11.33
C SER A 142 9.52 13.79 -11.37
N MET A 143 9.35 12.97 -10.32
CA MET A 143 8.28 11.96 -10.23
C MET A 143 6.88 12.60 -10.20
N LEU A 144 6.71 13.74 -9.51
CA LEU A 144 5.45 14.49 -9.55
C LEU A 144 5.13 14.98 -10.96
N SER A 145 6.13 15.45 -11.69
CA SER A 145 5.96 15.88 -13.09
C SER A 145 5.53 14.71 -14.00
N GLU A 146 6.14 13.54 -13.86
CA GLU A 146 5.77 12.31 -14.58
C GLU A 146 4.33 11.87 -14.25
N ALA A 147 3.87 12.11 -13.01
CA ALA A 147 2.48 11.86 -12.59
C ALA A 147 1.49 12.95 -13.05
N GLY A 148 1.91 13.90 -13.91
CA GLY A 148 1.06 14.98 -14.41
C GLY A 148 0.77 16.07 -13.36
N LEU A 149 1.70 16.28 -12.42
CA LEU A 149 1.63 17.30 -11.37
C LEU A 149 2.69 18.41 -11.55
N SER A 150 3.08 18.67 -12.80
CA SER A 150 4.00 19.75 -13.14
C SER A 150 3.47 21.10 -12.66
N GLY A 151 4.34 21.92 -12.05
CA GLY A 151 4.02 23.28 -11.60
C GLY A 151 3.23 23.36 -10.28
N VAL A 152 2.93 22.23 -9.61
CA VAL A 152 2.24 22.20 -8.31
C VAL A 152 3.07 21.59 -7.19
N ALA A 153 4.35 21.30 -7.44
CA ALA A 153 5.24 20.66 -6.47
C ALA A 153 5.37 21.44 -5.15
N ASP A 154 5.32 22.77 -5.22
CA ASP A 154 5.41 23.68 -4.04
C ASP A 154 4.07 23.97 -3.37
N LYS A 155 2.97 23.49 -3.94
CA LYS A 155 1.63 23.63 -3.35
C LYS A 155 1.45 22.71 -2.16
N TYR A 156 0.60 23.15 -1.21
CA TYR A 156 0.17 22.33 -0.10
C TYR A 156 -1.03 21.44 -0.47
N PRO A 157 -1.27 20.33 0.25
CA PRO A 157 -2.39 19.44 -0.04
C PRO A 157 -3.77 20.14 -0.12
N GLY A 158 -4.00 21.16 0.70
CA GLY A 158 -5.24 21.94 0.68
C GLY A 158 -5.40 22.90 -0.50
N GLU A 159 -4.36 23.09 -1.32
CA GLU A 159 -4.36 24.00 -2.47
C GLU A 159 -4.53 23.27 -3.81
N VAL A 160 -4.66 21.94 -3.78
CA VAL A 160 -4.79 21.09 -4.98
C VAL A 160 -6.09 20.30 -4.92
N SER A 161 -6.54 19.76 -6.07
CA SER A 161 -7.72 18.89 -6.09
C SER A 161 -7.45 17.56 -5.39
N SER A 162 -8.52 16.88 -4.94
CA SER A 162 -8.43 15.55 -4.32
C SER A 162 -7.73 14.52 -5.22
N GLY A 163 -7.99 14.57 -6.53
CA GLY A 163 -7.32 13.70 -7.50
C GLY A 163 -5.82 14.02 -7.66
N MET A 164 -5.42 15.29 -7.56
CA MET A 164 -4.00 15.69 -7.55
C MET A 164 -3.32 15.24 -6.26
N ALA A 165 -3.96 15.45 -5.10
CA ALA A 165 -3.47 14.97 -3.81
C ALA A 165 -3.30 13.45 -3.83
N ARG A 166 -4.29 12.70 -4.38
CA ARG A 166 -4.21 11.24 -4.49
C ARG A 166 -3.04 10.76 -5.34
N ARG A 167 -2.79 11.41 -6.48
CA ARG A 167 -1.61 11.10 -7.31
C ARG A 167 -0.31 11.37 -6.55
N ALA A 168 -0.22 12.48 -5.81
CA ALA A 168 0.96 12.79 -4.99
C ALA A 168 1.18 11.75 -3.87
N GLU A 169 0.13 11.18 -3.27
CA GLU A 169 0.24 10.07 -2.30
C GLU A 169 0.83 8.81 -2.92
N ILE A 170 0.40 8.46 -4.13
CA ILE A 170 0.96 7.31 -4.86
C ILE A 170 2.44 7.57 -5.17
N VAL A 171 2.80 8.76 -5.65
CA VAL A 171 4.20 9.15 -5.90
C VAL A 171 5.03 9.08 -4.61
N ARG A 172 4.47 9.53 -3.47
CA ARG A 172 5.12 9.44 -2.15
C ARG A 172 5.40 7.99 -1.73
N ALA A 173 4.51 7.08 -2.10
CA ALA A 173 4.74 5.66 -1.86
C ALA A 173 5.86 5.11 -2.76
N LEU A 174 5.79 5.40 -4.06
CA LEU A 174 6.69 4.86 -5.08
C LEU A 174 8.13 5.36 -4.97
N ILE A 175 8.38 6.58 -4.48
CA ILE A 175 9.75 7.14 -4.35
C ILE A 175 10.65 6.29 -3.44
N ASN A 176 10.05 5.51 -2.53
CA ASN A 176 10.75 4.63 -1.60
C ASN A 176 11.15 3.29 -2.23
N ASP A 177 10.81 3.04 -3.50
CA ASP A 177 11.06 1.78 -4.21
C ASP A 177 10.59 0.53 -3.42
N PRO A 178 9.32 0.50 -2.98
CA PRO A 178 8.83 -0.60 -2.18
C PRO A 178 8.74 -1.90 -2.99
N LYS A 179 8.94 -3.06 -2.36
CA LYS A 179 8.71 -4.37 -2.97
C LYS A 179 7.21 -4.61 -3.22
N VAL A 180 6.37 -4.08 -2.32
CA VAL A 180 4.91 -4.23 -2.36
C VAL A 180 4.22 -2.89 -2.13
N LEU A 181 3.31 -2.53 -3.03
CA LEU A 181 2.43 -1.39 -2.88
C LEU A 181 1.01 -1.87 -2.53
N LEU A 182 0.54 -1.50 -1.36
CA LEU A 182 -0.78 -1.84 -0.84
C LEU A 182 -1.72 -0.64 -1.01
N LEU A 183 -2.79 -0.83 -1.79
CA LEU A 183 -3.74 0.24 -2.09
C LEU A 183 -5.10 -0.08 -1.47
N ASP A 184 -5.54 0.73 -0.50
CA ASP A 184 -6.86 0.59 0.10
C ASP A 184 -7.84 1.57 -0.56
N GLU A 185 -8.79 1.03 -1.34
CA GLU A 185 -9.82 1.76 -2.12
C GLU A 185 -9.24 2.98 -2.89
N PRO A 186 -8.23 2.81 -3.76
CA PRO A 186 -7.48 3.93 -4.34
C PRO A 186 -8.31 4.86 -5.24
N TYR A 187 -9.45 4.39 -5.75
CA TYR A 187 -10.27 5.13 -6.72
C TYR A 187 -11.49 5.84 -6.12
N ARG A 188 -11.77 5.68 -4.84
CA ARG A 188 -12.99 6.24 -4.21
C ARG A 188 -13.13 7.77 -4.35
N ALA A 189 -12.01 8.49 -4.42
CA ALA A 189 -12.01 9.95 -4.63
C ALA A 189 -12.03 10.38 -6.10
N MET A 190 -11.87 9.45 -7.06
CA MET A 190 -11.80 9.75 -8.50
C MET A 190 -13.16 9.63 -9.19
N ASP A 191 -14.14 8.95 -8.60
CA ASP A 191 -15.46 8.72 -9.19
C ASP A 191 -16.36 9.96 -9.27
N ALA A 192 -15.97 11.10 -8.70
CA ALA A 192 -16.76 12.33 -8.72
C ALA A 192 -16.67 13.14 -10.03
N LEU A 193 -15.84 12.73 -11.00
CA LEU A 193 -15.59 13.49 -12.24
C LEU A 193 -16.00 12.76 -13.54
N THR A 194 -16.65 11.61 -13.44
CA THR A 194 -17.19 10.89 -14.61
C THR A 194 -18.70 10.86 -14.57
N LYS A 195 -19.32 12.04 -14.65
CA LYS A 195 -20.73 12.23 -15.09
C LYS A 195 -20.78 13.26 -16.18
#